data_dbd7540aec15b2e9840b7121201486b0
#
_entry.id   dbd7540aec15b2e9840b7121201486b0
#
_cell.length_a   1.000
_cell.length_b   1.000
_cell.length_c   1.000
_cell.angle_alpha   90.00
_cell.angle_beta   90.00
_cell.angle_gamma   90.00
#
_symmetry.space_group_name_H-M   'P 1'
#
loop_
_entity.id
_entity.type
_entity.pdbx_description
1 polymer ?
#
loop_
_entity_poly.entity_id
_entity_poly.type
_entity_poly.pdbx_seq_one_letter_code
_entity_poly.pdbx_strand_id
1 'polypeptide(L)'
;MKIGVPTEVKNNENRVAATPAGVHELVRRGHQVFVQAGAGEGSRLSDEEFASAGASILGSADDVWAEGDLLLKVKEPIASEFARMRSDQVLFTYLHLAAAEETADALLAARTTSIAYETVQLPNRNLPLLTPMSEVAGRLSIKVGAYHLMSPAGGRGMLLGGVAGTRKGKVVVIGCGIAGEHAAANALGLGAEVTVIDISLPRLRDLENRFDGRIQTRTSSAYEISTEIEDADLVIGSVLIPGAAAPKLVTDAMVAGMKPGSVLVDIAIDQGGCFEGSHATTHADPTFAVHNSLYYCVANMPGAVPETSTWALTNATLPYAVALADKGWKQALRDDAALAKGLNTCDDQITCAGVAEALNRPLLATSAVLA
;
A
#
# COMPACT_ATOMS: atom_id res chain seq x y z
N MET A 1 -1.42 -11.67 26.18
CA MET A 1 -0.92 -10.37 25.71
C MET A 1 -2.08 -9.41 25.60
N LYS A 2 -1.88 -8.14 25.88
CA LYS A 2 -2.83 -7.06 25.67
C LYS A 2 -2.59 -6.43 24.28
N ILE A 3 -3.62 -6.35 23.46
CA ILE A 3 -3.54 -5.90 22.08
C ILE A 3 -4.40 -4.65 21.92
N GLY A 4 -3.81 -3.56 21.49
CA GLY A 4 -4.50 -2.29 21.25
C GLY A 4 -4.73 -2.03 19.76
N VAL A 5 -5.94 -1.58 19.43
CA VAL A 5 -6.33 -1.18 18.06
C VAL A 5 -6.89 0.24 18.14
N PRO A 6 -6.04 1.29 18.01
CA PRO A 6 -6.51 2.67 18.00
C PRO A 6 -7.17 3.03 16.67
N THR A 7 -7.94 4.11 16.67
CA THR A 7 -8.43 4.76 15.46
C THR A 7 -7.27 5.37 14.68
N GLU A 8 -7.27 5.22 13.37
CA GLU A 8 -6.29 5.89 12.50
C GLU A 8 -6.58 7.41 12.47
N VAL A 9 -5.50 8.18 12.53
CA VAL A 9 -5.60 9.66 12.63
C VAL A 9 -5.05 10.39 11.41
N LYS A 10 -4.45 9.68 10.45
CA LYS A 10 -4.02 10.30 9.19
C LYS A 10 -5.21 10.71 8.35
N ASN A 11 -5.05 11.81 7.63
CA ASN A 11 -6.11 12.33 6.76
C ASN A 11 -6.56 11.29 5.73
N ASN A 12 -7.88 11.10 5.60
CA ASN A 12 -8.51 10.12 4.72
C ASN A 12 -8.10 8.65 4.98
N GLU A 13 -7.62 8.31 6.19
CA GLU A 13 -7.39 6.95 6.60
C GLU A 13 -8.58 6.45 7.43
N ASN A 14 -9.39 5.61 6.80
CA ASN A 14 -10.63 5.06 7.35
C ASN A 14 -10.56 3.54 7.52
N ARG A 15 -9.38 2.94 7.28
CA ARG A 15 -9.16 1.51 7.56
C ARG A 15 -8.94 1.31 9.05
N VAL A 16 -9.10 0.08 9.51
CA VAL A 16 -8.79 -0.36 10.87
C VAL A 16 -7.91 -1.61 10.83
N ALA A 17 -6.99 -1.75 11.77
CA ALA A 17 -5.98 -2.82 11.76
C ALA A 17 -6.47 -4.20 12.23
N ALA A 18 -7.71 -4.29 12.66
CA ALA A 18 -8.35 -5.56 13.02
C ALA A 18 -9.80 -5.61 12.50
N THR A 19 -10.33 -6.81 12.34
CA THR A 19 -11.75 -7.08 12.09
C THR A 19 -12.35 -7.83 13.26
N PRO A 20 -13.68 -7.86 13.45
CA PRO A 20 -14.31 -8.71 14.46
C PRO A 20 -13.85 -10.18 14.38
N ALA A 21 -13.65 -10.72 13.19
CA ALA A 21 -13.12 -12.07 13.01
C ALA A 21 -11.70 -12.24 13.55
N GLY A 22 -10.83 -11.25 13.30
CA GLY A 22 -9.47 -11.23 13.86
C GLY A 22 -9.46 -11.09 15.37
N VAL A 23 -10.32 -10.21 15.91
CA VAL A 23 -10.51 -10.05 17.36
C VAL A 23 -10.95 -11.37 17.99
N HIS A 24 -11.97 -12.02 17.42
CA HIS A 24 -12.45 -13.31 17.91
C HIS A 24 -11.34 -14.36 17.99
N GLU A 25 -10.49 -14.44 16.96
CA GLU A 25 -9.36 -15.38 16.92
C GLU A 25 -8.33 -15.07 18.02
N LEU A 26 -7.98 -13.80 18.24
CA LEU A 26 -7.06 -13.37 19.28
C LEU A 26 -7.62 -13.65 20.68
N VAL A 27 -8.89 -13.32 20.92
CA VAL A 27 -9.56 -13.56 22.20
C VAL A 27 -9.69 -15.06 22.49
N ARG A 28 -10.05 -15.88 21.49
CA ARG A 28 -10.10 -17.36 21.61
C ARG A 28 -8.76 -17.97 22.04
N ARG A 29 -7.65 -17.30 21.72
CA ARG A 29 -6.28 -17.69 22.12
C ARG A 29 -5.88 -17.18 23.49
N GLY A 30 -6.77 -16.47 24.19
CA GLY A 30 -6.54 -15.96 25.55
C GLY A 30 -5.90 -14.58 25.61
N HIS A 31 -5.90 -13.83 24.51
CA HIS A 31 -5.44 -12.45 24.51
C HIS A 31 -6.57 -11.50 24.87
N GLN A 32 -6.23 -10.34 25.42
CA GLN A 32 -7.15 -9.23 25.65
C GLN A 32 -7.02 -8.24 24.48
N VAL A 33 -8.14 -7.89 23.85
CA VAL A 33 -8.14 -6.95 22.73
C VAL A 33 -8.92 -5.69 23.12
N PHE A 34 -8.27 -4.56 22.98
CA PHE A 34 -8.81 -3.23 23.27
C PHE A 34 -8.94 -2.48 21.93
N VAL A 35 -10.17 -2.07 21.60
CA VAL A 35 -10.46 -1.32 20.37
C VAL A 35 -10.94 0.06 20.77
N GLN A 36 -10.42 1.10 20.15
CA GLN A 36 -10.92 2.45 20.36
C GLN A 36 -12.34 2.58 19.81
N ALA A 37 -13.21 3.23 20.56
CA ALA A 37 -14.58 3.53 20.11
C ALA A 37 -14.57 4.23 18.75
N GLY A 38 -15.38 3.73 17.81
CA GLY A 38 -15.48 4.24 16.45
C GLY A 38 -14.33 3.85 15.50
N ALA A 39 -13.33 3.07 15.95
CA ALA A 39 -12.16 2.74 15.12
C ALA A 39 -12.51 2.02 13.81
N GLY A 40 -13.59 1.25 13.79
CA GLY A 40 -14.04 0.48 12.61
C GLY A 40 -15.08 1.18 11.74
N GLU A 41 -15.64 2.32 12.16
CA GLU A 41 -16.78 2.96 11.48
C GLU A 41 -16.49 3.29 10.02
N GLY A 42 -15.29 3.78 9.73
CA GLY A 42 -14.86 4.10 8.37
C GLY A 42 -14.81 2.87 7.45
N SER A 43 -14.68 1.67 8.02
CA SER A 43 -14.69 0.38 7.33
C SER A 43 -16.00 -0.39 7.49
N ARG A 44 -17.07 0.26 7.98
CA ARG A 44 -18.40 -0.33 8.21
C ARG A 44 -18.39 -1.45 9.25
N LEU A 45 -17.50 -1.37 10.23
CA LEU A 45 -17.42 -2.29 11.37
C LEU A 45 -17.77 -1.52 12.64
N SER A 46 -18.85 -1.91 13.30
CA SER A 46 -19.36 -1.23 14.50
C SER A 46 -18.65 -1.66 15.78
N ASP A 47 -18.73 -0.83 16.82
CA ASP A 47 -18.24 -1.16 18.14
C ASP A 47 -18.94 -2.39 18.73
N GLU A 48 -20.24 -2.58 18.44
CA GLU A 48 -21.02 -3.74 18.85
C GLU A 48 -20.51 -5.04 18.23
N GLU A 49 -20.07 -5.02 16.95
CA GLU A 49 -19.48 -6.18 16.30
C GLU A 49 -18.14 -6.54 16.94
N PHE A 50 -17.30 -5.57 17.24
CA PHE A 50 -16.04 -5.79 17.97
C PHE A 50 -16.28 -6.31 19.39
N ALA A 51 -17.22 -5.72 20.13
CA ALA A 51 -17.57 -6.17 21.48
C ALA A 51 -18.14 -7.61 21.46
N SER A 52 -18.99 -7.94 20.49
CA SER A 52 -19.54 -9.28 20.30
C SER A 52 -18.45 -10.32 19.96
N ALA A 53 -17.37 -9.89 19.32
CA ALA A 53 -16.20 -10.72 19.07
C ALA A 53 -15.28 -10.87 20.28
N GLY A 54 -15.54 -10.15 21.40
CA GLY A 54 -14.83 -10.23 22.66
C GLY A 54 -13.84 -9.10 22.93
N ALA A 55 -13.83 -8.03 22.14
CA ALA A 55 -13.05 -6.83 22.42
C ALA A 55 -13.65 -6.01 23.57
N SER A 56 -12.78 -5.32 24.31
CA SER A 56 -13.16 -4.22 25.19
C SER A 56 -13.09 -2.91 24.42
N ILE A 57 -14.20 -2.19 24.33
CA ILE A 57 -14.24 -0.89 23.66
C ILE A 57 -13.80 0.20 24.66
N LEU A 58 -12.76 0.98 24.28
CA LEU A 58 -12.23 2.06 25.09
C LEU A 58 -12.54 3.41 24.46
N GLY A 59 -12.85 4.41 25.28
CA GLY A 59 -13.35 5.71 24.81
C GLY A 59 -12.30 6.62 24.18
N SER A 60 -11.01 6.38 24.42
CA SER A 60 -9.95 7.26 23.95
C SER A 60 -8.76 6.52 23.39
N ALA A 61 -8.00 7.19 22.52
CA ALA A 61 -6.71 6.68 22.05
C ALA A 61 -5.71 6.49 23.20
N ASP A 62 -5.71 7.42 24.16
CA ASP A 62 -4.81 7.38 25.33
C ASP A 62 -4.98 6.07 26.11
N ASP A 63 -6.25 5.66 26.35
CA ASP A 63 -6.54 4.41 27.04
C ASP A 63 -6.08 3.19 26.23
N VAL A 64 -6.31 3.15 24.90
CA VAL A 64 -5.91 2.04 24.05
C VAL A 64 -4.39 1.90 23.99
N TRP A 65 -3.67 3.02 23.83
CA TRP A 65 -2.22 3.04 23.82
C TRP A 65 -1.64 2.66 25.19
N ALA A 66 -2.27 3.10 26.30
CA ALA A 66 -1.82 2.75 27.64
C ALA A 66 -2.00 1.26 27.97
N GLU A 67 -3.07 0.61 27.51
CA GLU A 67 -3.36 -0.79 27.79
C GLU A 67 -2.59 -1.75 26.87
N GLY A 68 -2.32 -1.36 25.60
CA GLY A 68 -1.77 -2.28 24.61
C GLY A 68 -0.27 -2.54 24.78
N ASP A 69 0.12 -3.82 24.89
CA ASP A 69 1.50 -4.28 24.74
C ASP A 69 1.90 -4.38 23.26
N LEU A 70 0.95 -4.85 22.44
CA LEU A 70 1.04 -4.92 20.98
C LEU A 70 0.02 -3.96 20.37
N LEU A 71 0.48 -2.93 19.69
CA LEU A 71 -0.36 -1.97 18.97
C LEU A 71 -0.46 -2.42 17.51
N LEU A 72 -1.68 -2.64 17.05
CA LEU A 72 -2.00 -2.91 15.65
C LEU A 72 -2.54 -1.62 15.02
N LYS A 73 -1.84 -1.10 14.02
CA LYS A 73 -2.25 0.07 13.24
C LYS A 73 -2.18 -0.23 11.73
N VAL A 74 -2.78 0.63 10.95
CA VAL A 74 -2.65 0.60 9.49
C VAL A 74 -1.50 1.49 9.02
N LYS A 75 -1.44 2.72 9.53
CA LYS A 75 -0.42 3.70 9.16
C LYS A 75 0.54 4.02 10.31
N GLU A 76 1.69 4.56 9.94
CA GLU A 76 2.69 5.05 10.88
C GLU A 76 2.09 6.06 11.86
N PRO A 77 2.59 6.11 13.11
CA PRO A 77 2.24 7.17 14.04
C PRO A 77 2.62 8.55 13.50
N ILE A 78 1.82 9.54 13.83
CA ILE A 78 2.09 10.95 13.53
C ILE A 78 2.29 11.75 14.82
N ALA A 79 2.70 13.02 14.72
CA ALA A 79 3.09 13.85 15.87
C ALA A 79 2.08 13.84 17.04
N SER A 80 0.76 13.74 16.75
CA SER A 80 -0.26 13.65 17.79
C SER A 80 -0.28 12.33 18.57
N GLU A 81 0.43 11.30 18.08
CA GLU A 81 0.51 9.97 18.69
C GLU A 81 1.87 9.71 19.38
N PHE A 82 2.91 10.48 19.06
CA PHE A 82 4.27 10.20 19.54
C PHE A 82 4.38 10.13 21.06
N ALA A 83 3.67 10.98 21.79
CA ALA A 83 3.68 11.00 23.25
C ALA A 83 3.07 9.74 23.89
N ARG A 84 2.37 8.89 23.14
CA ARG A 84 1.73 7.64 23.59
C ARG A 84 2.65 6.44 23.50
N MET A 85 3.71 6.52 22.68
CA MET A 85 4.64 5.43 22.45
C MET A 85 5.47 5.14 23.70
N ARG A 86 5.75 3.85 23.99
CA ARG A 86 6.50 3.41 25.16
C ARG A 86 7.55 2.35 24.79
N SER A 87 8.58 2.22 25.60
CA SER A 87 9.69 1.29 25.38
C SER A 87 9.32 -0.20 25.53
N ASP A 88 8.24 -0.50 26.22
CA ASP A 88 7.72 -1.84 26.43
C ASP A 88 6.68 -2.28 25.40
N GLN A 89 6.41 -1.41 24.42
CA GLN A 89 5.42 -1.65 23.37
C GLN A 89 6.04 -2.22 22.10
N VAL A 90 5.23 -3.03 21.42
CA VAL A 90 5.48 -3.45 20.04
C VAL A 90 4.44 -2.79 19.12
N LEU A 91 4.90 -2.09 18.11
CA LEU A 91 4.05 -1.50 17.09
C LEU A 91 4.14 -2.34 15.80
N PHE A 92 3.01 -2.81 15.30
CA PHE A 92 2.90 -3.59 14.05
C PHE A 92 1.99 -2.86 13.08
N THR A 93 2.56 -2.27 12.02
CA THR A 93 1.89 -1.33 11.11
C THR A 93 2.71 -1.10 9.84
N TYR A 94 2.17 -0.37 8.83
CA TYR A 94 3.01 0.30 7.84
C TYR A 94 3.76 1.46 8.50
N LEU A 95 5.05 1.60 8.20
CA LEU A 95 5.90 2.62 8.81
C LEU A 95 6.49 3.61 7.80
N HIS A 96 6.93 3.14 6.65
CA HIS A 96 7.57 3.96 5.60
C HIS A 96 8.72 4.85 6.11
N LEU A 97 9.50 4.39 7.10
CA LEU A 97 10.48 5.21 7.83
C LEU A 97 11.56 5.82 6.92
N ALA A 98 11.88 5.19 5.80
CA ALA A 98 12.83 5.76 4.82
C ALA A 98 12.40 7.15 4.29
N ALA A 99 11.10 7.47 4.36
CA ALA A 99 10.53 8.75 3.95
C ALA A 99 9.86 9.52 5.12
N ALA A 100 9.97 9.01 6.36
CA ALA A 100 9.31 9.55 7.55
C ALA A 100 10.30 9.71 8.71
N GLU A 101 11.30 10.60 8.54
CA GLU A 101 12.38 10.81 9.50
C GLU A 101 11.86 11.21 10.89
N GLU A 102 10.86 12.09 10.96
CA GLU A 102 10.24 12.51 12.23
C GLU A 102 9.65 11.33 13.00
N THR A 103 8.98 10.41 12.30
CA THR A 103 8.42 9.19 12.90
C THR A 103 9.54 8.25 13.36
N ALA A 104 10.61 8.11 12.59
CA ALA A 104 11.77 7.32 12.98
C ALA A 104 12.40 7.87 14.27
N ASP A 105 12.60 9.19 14.36
CA ASP A 105 13.12 9.85 15.55
C ASP A 105 12.23 9.64 16.77
N ALA A 106 10.93 9.75 16.61
CA ALA A 106 9.97 9.54 17.68
C ALA A 106 9.99 8.09 18.20
N LEU A 107 10.07 7.09 17.30
CA LEU A 107 10.17 5.67 17.67
C LEU A 107 11.46 5.38 18.44
N LEU A 108 12.59 5.92 17.99
CA LEU A 108 13.89 5.77 18.65
C LEU A 108 13.92 6.45 20.02
N ALA A 109 13.36 7.67 20.12
CA ALA A 109 13.27 8.41 21.39
C ALA A 109 12.38 7.71 22.41
N ALA A 110 11.26 7.14 21.96
CA ALA A 110 10.34 6.33 22.79
C ALA A 110 10.87 4.93 23.07
N ARG A 111 11.93 4.48 22.36
CA ARG A 111 12.51 3.12 22.43
C ARG A 111 11.48 2.03 22.13
N THR A 112 10.50 2.34 21.26
CA THR A 112 9.44 1.43 20.86
C THR A 112 9.96 0.41 19.85
N THR A 113 9.67 -0.88 20.08
CA THR A 113 9.93 -1.91 19.08
C THR A 113 8.93 -1.79 17.95
N SER A 114 9.39 -1.58 16.72
CA SER A 114 8.49 -1.45 15.57
C SER A 114 8.77 -2.49 14.49
N ILE A 115 7.67 -3.11 14.03
CA ILE A 115 7.68 -4.15 12.99
C ILE A 115 6.83 -3.63 11.83
N ALA A 116 7.48 -3.37 10.69
CA ALA A 116 6.84 -2.79 9.52
C ALA A 116 6.23 -3.85 8.61
N TYR A 117 4.98 -3.67 8.19
CA TYR A 117 4.31 -4.54 7.23
C TYR A 117 5.05 -4.63 5.91
N GLU A 118 5.51 -3.49 5.39
CA GLU A 118 6.13 -3.38 4.07
C GLU A 118 7.54 -3.96 3.97
N THR A 119 8.17 -4.29 5.10
CA THR A 119 9.50 -4.90 5.10
C THR A 119 9.48 -6.40 5.44
N VAL A 120 8.32 -6.95 5.82
CA VAL A 120 8.13 -8.42 5.91
C VAL A 120 8.28 -9.00 4.51
N GLN A 121 9.31 -9.87 4.32
CA GLN A 121 9.67 -10.34 2.99
C GLN A 121 9.96 -11.83 2.96
N LEU A 122 9.23 -12.55 2.12
CA LEU A 122 9.40 -13.98 1.88
C LEU A 122 10.72 -14.29 1.14
N PRO A 123 11.22 -15.55 1.16
CA PRO A 123 12.45 -15.95 0.45
C PRO A 123 12.42 -15.67 -1.06
N ASN A 124 11.25 -15.72 -1.69
CA ASN A 124 11.04 -15.38 -3.09
C ASN A 124 10.96 -13.87 -3.35
N ARG A 125 11.29 -13.04 -2.35
CA ARG A 125 11.26 -11.57 -2.35
C ARG A 125 9.86 -10.94 -2.39
N ASN A 126 8.79 -11.72 -2.33
CA ASN A 126 7.44 -11.18 -2.21
C ASN A 126 7.24 -10.50 -0.85
N LEU A 127 6.41 -9.46 -0.83
CA LEU A 127 6.04 -8.67 0.33
C LEU A 127 4.58 -9.00 0.71
N PRO A 128 4.34 -10.06 1.51
CA PRO A 128 3.01 -10.62 1.71
C PRO A 128 2.03 -9.65 2.35
N LEU A 129 2.51 -8.71 3.16
CA LEU A 129 1.65 -7.73 3.83
C LEU A 129 1.44 -6.45 3.01
N LEU A 130 2.27 -6.21 1.98
CA LEU A 130 2.05 -5.13 1.01
C LEU A 130 1.18 -5.59 -0.17
N THR A 131 1.20 -6.88 -0.50
CA THR A 131 0.45 -7.48 -1.62
C THR A 131 -1.02 -7.06 -1.64
N PRO A 132 -1.80 -7.17 -0.53
CA PRO A 132 -3.23 -6.82 -0.57
C PRO A 132 -3.49 -5.37 -0.99
N MET A 133 -2.65 -4.44 -0.54
CA MET A 133 -2.81 -3.03 -0.90
C MET A 133 -2.38 -2.77 -2.35
N SER A 134 -1.40 -3.49 -2.86
CA SER A 134 -1.02 -3.45 -4.27
C SER A 134 -2.14 -3.99 -5.17
N GLU A 135 -2.84 -5.05 -4.75
CA GLU A 135 -4.00 -5.59 -5.45
C GLU A 135 -5.15 -4.58 -5.51
N VAL A 136 -5.47 -3.94 -4.37
CA VAL A 136 -6.50 -2.90 -4.30
C VAL A 136 -6.12 -1.71 -5.17
N ALA A 137 -4.89 -1.21 -5.06
CA ALA A 137 -4.41 -0.06 -5.84
C ALA A 137 -4.46 -0.34 -7.35
N GLY A 138 -4.00 -1.51 -7.80
CA GLY A 138 -4.06 -1.92 -9.21
C GLY A 138 -5.50 -1.95 -9.75
N ARG A 139 -6.43 -2.52 -9.00
CA ARG A 139 -7.86 -2.56 -9.38
C ARG A 139 -8.48 -1.17 -9.38
N LEU A 140 -8.13 -0.35 -8.40
CA LEU A 140 -8.68 1.00 -8.25
C LEU A 140 -8.17 1.94 -9.33
N SER A 141 -6.90 1.80 -9.77
CA SER A 141 -6.30 2.66 -10.79
C SER A 141 -7.10 2.67 -12.10
N ILE A 142 -7.66 1.53 -12.50
CA ILE A 142 -8.49 1.44 -13.70
C ILE A 142 -9.85 2.10 -13.48
N LYS A 143 -10.44 1.99 -12.30
CA LYS A 143 -11.72 2.64 -11.99
C LYS A 143 -11.61 4.16 -12.01
N VAL A 144 -10.60 4.71 -11.33
CA VAL A 144 -10.37 6.16 -11.31
C VAL A 144 -9.94 6.67 -12.70
N GLY A 145 -9.07 5.91 -13.40
CA GLY A 145 -8.68 6.24 -14.78
C GLY A 145 -9.88 6.28 -15.73
N ALA A 146 -10.75 5.28 -15.68
CA ALA A 146 -11.97 5.24 -16.48
C ALA A 146 -12.94 6.38 -16.15
N TYR A 147 -13.06 6.75 -14.88
CA TYR A 147 -13.84 7.91 -14.45
C TYR A 147 -13.29 9.21 -15.05
N HIS A 148 -11.98 9.42 -14.91
CA HIS A 148 -11.35 10.65 -15.41
C HIS A 148 -11.22 10.71 -16.93
N LEU A 149 -11.40 9.61 -17.66
CA LEU A 149 -11.54 9.60 -19.11
C LEU A 149 -12.88 10.19 -19.59
N MET A 150 -13.87 10.31 -18.71
CA MET A 150 -15.16 10.94 -19.08
C MET A 150 -15.00 12.45 -19.23
N SER A 151 -15.69 13.05 -20.21
CA SER A 151 -15.62 14.49 -20.47
C SER A 151 -15.98 15.38 -19.27
N PRO A 152 -17.01 15.06 -18.45
CA PRO A 152 -17.29 15.88 -17.26
C PRO A 152 -16.18 15.86 -16.20
N ALA A 153 -15.31 14.85 -16.22
CA ALA A 153 -14.16 14.72 -15.33
C ALA A 153 -12.84 15.24 -15.93
N GLY A 154 -12.92 15.93 -17.09
CA GLY A 154 -11.78 16.56 -17.76
C GLY A 154 -11.10 15.68 -18.82
N GLY A 155 -11.51 14.44 -18.99
CA GLY A 155 -10.95 13.52 -19.97
C GLY A 155 -11.50 13.69 -21.37
N ARG A 156 -11.01 12.83 -22.28
CA ARG A 156 -11.33 12.89 -23.71
C ARG A 156 -12.71 12.32 -24.11
N GLY A 157 -13.57 11.92 -23.15
CA GLY A 157 -14.89 11.34 -23.43
C GLY A 157 -14.82 9.91 -23.95
N MET A 158 -13.91 9.08 -23.41
CA MET A 158 -13.65 7.71 -23.88
C MET A 158 -14.21 6.68 -22.91
N LEU A 159 -14.97 5.71 -23.48
CA LEU A 159 -15.40 4.50 -22.76
C LEU A 159 -14.41 3.38 -23.07
N LEU A 160 -13.73 2.83 -22.06
CA LEU A 160 -12.66 1.85 -22.22
C LEU A 160 -13.08 0.60 -23.04
N GLY A 161 -14.26 0.05 -22.78
CA GLY A 161 -14.75 -1.12 -23.51
C GLY A 161 -15.29 -0.81 -24.89
N GLY A 162 -15.54 0.45 -25.23
CA GLY A 162 -16.27 0.86 -26.42
C GLY A 162 -17.70 0.29 -26.44
N VAL A 163 -18.34 0.37 -27.58
CA VAL A 163 -19.60 -0.32 -27.91
C VAL A 163 -19.53 -0.84 -29.35
N ALA A 164 -20.49 -1.64 -29.78
CA ALA A 164 -20.50 -2.17 -31.15
C ALA A 164 -20.34 -1.06 -32.20
N GLY A 165 -19.35 -1.23 -33.09
CA GLY A 165 -19.02 -0.26 -34.13
C GLY A 165 -18.08 0.88 -33.71
N THR A 166 -17.61 0.92 -32.45
CA THR A 166 -16.60 1.89 -31.98
C THR A 166 -15.28 1.20 -31.61
N ARG A 167 -14.18 1.99 -31.58
CA ARG A 167 -12.92 1.47 -31.03
C ARG A 167 -13.01 1.30 -29.51
N LYS A 168 -12.20 0.41 -28.99
CA LYS A 168 -11.92 0.28 -27.56
C LYS A 168 -10.88 1.30 -27.13
N GLY A 169 -10.82 1.60 -25.83
CA GLY A 169 -9.75 2.39 -25.23
C GLY A 169 -8.49 1.55 -25.07
N LYS A 170 -7.35 2.16 -25.36
CA LYS A 170 -6.02 1.56 -25.13
C LYS A 170 -5.52 1.92 -23.74
N VAL A 171 -5.23 0.88 -22.94
CA VAL A 171 -4.64 0.98 -21.61
C VAL A 171 -3.22 0.45 -21.65
N VAL A 172 -2.26 1.27 -21.24
CA VAL A 172 -0.84 0.89 -21.11
C VAL A 172 -0.48 0.78 -19.63
N VAL A 173 0.01 -0.37 -19.21
CA VAL A 173 0.44 -0.63 -17.82
C VAL A 173 1.95 -0.76 -17.79
N ILE A 174 2.64 0.14 -17.10
CA ILE A 174 4.09 0.17 -16.94
C ILE A 174 4.46 -0.43 -15.60
N GLY A 175 5.13 -1.59 -15.62
CA GLY A 175 5.38 -2.44 -14.48
C GLY A 175 4.33 -3.55 -14.33
N CYS A 176 4.76 -4.81 -14.29
CA CYS A 176 3.87 -5.97 -14.16
C CYS A 176 4.03 -6.72 -12.81
N GLY A 177 4.35 -5.97 -11.75
CA GLY A 177 4.23 -6.44 -10.37
C GLY A 177 2.76 -6.73 -10.00
N ILE A 178 2.48 -6.91 -8.73
CA ILE A 178 1.11 -7.20 -8.25
C ILE A 178 0.11 -6.10 -8.69
N ALA A 179 0.44 -4.83 -8.49
CA ALA A 179 -0.46 -3.74 -8.86
C ALA A 179 -0.72 -3.69 -10.38
N GLY A 180 0.34 -3.83 -11.20
CA GLY A 180 0.20 -3.83 -12.66
C GLY A 180 -0.61 -5.01 -13.20
N GLU A 181 -0.41 -6.20 -12.65
CA GLU A 181 -1.21 -7.38 -12.98
C GLU A 181 -2.70 -7.13 -12.71
N HIS A 182 -3.03 -6.60 -11.52
CA HIS A 182 -4.42 -6.32 -11.17
C HIS A 182 -5.01 -5.14 -11.95
N ALA A 183 -4.19 -4.17 -12.35
CA ALA A 183 -4.61 -3.13 -13.30
C ALA A 183 -4.95 -3.75 -14.67
N ALA A 184 -4.05 -4.57 -15.23
CA ALA A 184 -4.28 -5.24 -16.51
C ALA A 184 -5.55 -6.12 -16.48
N ALA A 185 -5.75 -6.92 -15.41
CA ALA A 185 -6.93 -7.74 -15.21
C ALA A 185 -8.24 -6.93 -15.24
N ASN A 186 -8.25 -5.77 -14.53
CA ASN A 186 -9.43 -4.92 -14.49
C ASN A 186 -9.69 -4.18 -15.82
N ALA A 187 -8.63 -3.73 -16.50
CA ALA A 187 -8.76 -3.12 -17.83
C ALA A 187 -9.36 -4.11 -18.84
N LEU A 188 -8.87 -5.37 -18.85
CA LEU A 188 -9.44 -6.44 -19.64
C LEU A 188 -10.90 -6.73 -19.28
N GLY A 189 -11.22 -6.74 -17.97
CA GLY A 189 -12.59 -6.91 -17.48
C GLY A 189 -13.56 -5.83 -17.96
N LEU A 190 -13.07 -4.60 -18.18
CA LEU A 190 -13.84 -3.50 -18.80
C LEU A 190 -13.86 -3.56 -20.32
N GLY A 191 -13.18 -4.52 -20.94
CA GLY A 191 -13.16 -4.71 -22.39
C GLY A 191 -12.13 -3.83 -23.13
N ALA A 192 -11.18 -3.21 -22.45
CA ALA A 192 -10.14 -2.38 -23.05
C ALA A 192 -9.13 -3.20 -23.87
N GLU A 193 -8.40 -2.53 -24.75
CA GLU A 193 -7.12 -3.04 -25.31
C GLU A 193 -6.02 -2.79 -24.29
N VAL A 194 -5.26 -3.84 -23.94
CA VAL A 194 -4.27 -3.75 -22.85
C VAL A 194 -2.87 -4.11 -23.34
N THR A 195 -1.93 -3.20 -23.13
CA THR A 195 -0.50 -3.44 -23.28
C THR A 195 0.18 -3.38 -21.91
N VAL A 196 1.01 -4.37 -21.59
CA VAL A 196 1.81 -4.42 -20.35
C VAL A 196 3.30 -4.33 -20.71
N ILE A 197 4.01 -3.44 -20.01
CA ILE A 197 5.45 -3.18 -20.25
C ILE A 197 6.23 -3.50 -18.97
N ASP A 198 7.25 -4.35 -19.07
CA ASP A 198 8.15 -4.69 -17.94
C ASP A 198 9.54 -5.08 -18.43
N ILE A 199 10.55 -5.00 -17.57
CA ILE A 199 11.90 -5.47 -17.83
C ILE A 199 12.03 -7.00 -17.72
N SER A 200 11.11 -7.65 -17.01
CA SER A 200 11.17 -9.08 -16.68
C SER A 200 10.44 -9.93 -17.72
N LEU A 201 11.15 -10.48 -18.68
CA LEU A 201 10.59 -11.44 -19.65
C LEU A 201 9.90 -12.65 -19.00
N PRO A 202 10.43 -13.27 -17.92
CA PRO A 202 9.69 -14.32 -17.22
C PRO A 202 8.33 -13.85 -16.74
N ARG A 203 8.24 -12.65 -16.15
CA ARG A 203 6.99 -12.09 -15.65
C ARG A 203 6.01 -11.76 -16.78
N LEU A 204 6.50 -11.24 -17.90
CA LEU A 204 5.66 -10.99 -19.08
C LEU A 204 5.05 -12.30 -19.61
N ARG A 205 5.84 -13.41 -19.68
CA ARG A 205 5.32 -14.73 -20.08
C ARG A 205 4.25 -15.26 -19.12
N ASP A 206 4.45 -15.08 -17.81
CA ASP A 206 3.46 -15.47 -16.81
C ASP A 206 2.12 -14.77 -17.03
N LEU A 207 2.15 -13.45 -17.30
CA LEU A 207 0.94 -12.67 -17.55
C LEU A 207 0.30 -13.03 -18.90
N GLU A 208 1.08 -13.22 -19.95
CA GLU A 208 0.58 -13.67 -21.26
C GLU A 208 -0.20 -14.97 -21.11
N ASN A 209 0.37 -15.96 -20.42
CA ASN A 209 -0.28 -17.23 -20.15
C ASN A 209 -1.53 -17.06 -19.27
N ARG A 210 -1.46 -16.24 -18.21
CA ARG A 210 -2.56 -16.01 -17.26
C ARG A 210 -3.77 -15.36 -17.94
N PHE A 211 -3.53 -14.50 -18.91
CA PHE A 211 -4.58 -13.79 -19.64
C PHE A 211 -4.94 -14.40 -20.99
N ASP A 212 -4.48 -15.64 -21.26
CA ASP A 212 -4.77 -16.40 -22.48
C ASP A 212 -4.45 -15.60 -23.77
N GLY A 213 -3.33 -14.87 -23.78
CA GLY A 213 -2.90 -14.04 -24.91
C GLY A 213 -3.80 -12.82 -25.21
N ARG A 214 -4.70 -12.45 -24.29
CA ARG A 214 -5.60 -11.30 -24.48
C ARG A 214 -4.96 -9.94 -24.20
N ILE A 215 -3.69 -9.91 -23.78
CA ILE A 215 -2.89 -8.70 -23.59
C ILE A 215 -1.76 -8.68 -24.60
N GLN A 216 -1.28 -7.46 -24.91
CA GLN A 216 0.00 -7.25 -25.54
C GLN A 216 1.07 -7.13 -24.46
N THR A 217 2.25 -7.67 -24.71
CA THR A 217 3.42 -7.54 -23.83
C THR A 217 4.56 -6.86 -24.57
N ARG A 218 5.30 -5.98 -23.88
CA ARG A 218 6.49 -5.29 -24.40
C ARG A 218 7.61 -5.33 -23.37
N THR A 219 8.84 -5.50 -23.81
CA THR A 219 10.01 -5.30 -22.95
C THR A 219 10.23 -3.82 -22.73
N SER A 220 10.43 -3.41 -21.48
CA SER A 220 10.58 -2.01 -21.12
C SER A 220 11.85 -1.39 -21.70
N SER A 221 11.68 -0.33 -22.47
CA SER A 221 12.72 0.60 -22.90
C SER A 221 12.09 1.98 -23.10
N ALA A 222 12.90 3.03 -23.13
CA ALA A 222 12.38 4.37 -23.40
C ALA A 222 11.65 4.44 -24.76
N TYR A 223 12.15 3.72 -25.77
CA TYR A 223 11.51 3.65 -27.08
C TYR A 223 10.14 2.98 -27.03
N GLU A 224 10.05 1.78 -26.44
CA GLU A 224 8.77 1.04 -26.35
C GLU A 224 7.73 1.80 -25.51
N ILE A 225 8.15 2.41 -24.39
CA ILE A 225 7.26 3.22 -23.57
C ILE A 225 6.73 4.40 -24.40
N SER A 226 7.61 5.17 -25.06
CA SER A 226 7.22 6.32 -25.89
C SER A 226 6.23 5.92 -26.97
N THR A 227 6.52 4.81 -27.69
CA THR A 227 5.68 4.32 -28.80
C THR A 227 4.30 3.88 -28.30
N GLU A 228 4.24 3.13 -27.19
CA GLU A 228 2.98 2.57 -26.71
C GLU A 228 2.06 3.61 -26.05
N ILE A 229 2.63 4.66 -25.42
CA ILE A 229 1.80 5.69 -24.76
C ILE A 229 1.31 6.78 -25.72
N GLU A 230 1.94 6.98 -26.88
CA GLU A 230 1.56 8.01 -27.86
C GLU A 230 0.06 7.89 -28.24
N ASP A 231 -0.42 6.67 -28.45
CA ASP A 231 -1.80 6.40 -28.79
C ASP A 231 -2.64 5.82 -27.62
N ALA A 232 -2.10 5.82 -26.39
CA ALA A 232 -2.83 5.40 -25.19
C ALA A 232 -3.94 6.39 -24.81
N ASP A 233 -5.01 5.85 -24.26
CA ASP A 233 -6.09 6.62 -23.64
C ASP A 233 -5.89 6.68 -22.11
N LEU A 234 -5.34 5.61 -21.51
CA LEU A 234 -5.04 5.51 -20.09
C LEU A 234 -3.66 4.86 -19.90
N VAL A 235 -2.82 5.48 -19.08
CA VAL A 235 -1.51 4.93 -18.68
C VAL A 235 -1.49 4.70 -17.18
N ILE A 236 -1.05 3.51 -16.75
CA ILE A 236 -0.89 3.15 -15.34
C ILE A 236 0.60 3.00 -15.04
N GLY A 237 1.12 3.81 -14.14
CA GLY A 237 2.45 3.67 -13.58
C GLY A 237 2.43 2.83 -12.31
N SER A 238 3.05 1.63 -12.35
CA SER A 238 2.99 0.67 -11.25
C SER A 238 4.35 0.02 -10.94
N VAL A 239 5.43 0.74 -11.22
CA VAL A 239 6.79 0.27 -10.93
C VAL A 239 7.14 0.60 -9.48
N LEU A 240 7.48 -0.44 -8.72
CA LEU A 240 7.91 -0.34 -7.32
C LEU A 240 9.29 -0.98 -7.20
N ILE A 241 10.24 -0.24 -6.63
CA ILE A 241 11.55 -0.76 -6.21
C ILE A 241 11.57 -0.77 -4.68
N PRO A 242 11.59 -1.94 -4.03
CA PRO A 242 11.60 -2.01 -2.57
C PRO A 242 12.78 -1.22 -1.98
N GLY A 243 12.47 -0.26 -1.10
CA GLY A 243 13.47 0.56 -0.41
C GLY A 243 14.13 1.67 -1.24
N ALA A 244 13.68 1.93 -2.48
CA ALA A 244 14.22 2.98 -3.34
C ALA A 244 13.11 3.81 -4.01
N ALA A 245 13.46 5.00 -4.48
CA ALA A 245 12.56 5.81 -5.28
C ALA A 245 12.24 5.13 -6.62
N ALA A 246 11.01 5.32 -7.12
CA ALA A 246 10.62 4.85 -8.44
C ALA A 246 11.41 5.59 -9.53
N PRO A 247 11.88 4.88 -10.58
CA PRO A 247 12.54 5.54 -11.70
C PRO A 247 11.52 6.34 -12.53
N LYS A 248 11.94 7.50 -13.05
CA LYS A 248 11.11 8.29 -13.98
C LYS A 248 11.15 7.64 -15.38
N LEU A 249 10.10 6.90 -15.71
CA LEU A 249 10.00 6.12 -16.95
C LEU A 249 9.23 6.84 -18.05
N VAL A 250 8.28 7.71 -17.70
CA VAL A 250 7.54 8.53 -18.64
C VAL A 250 8.03 9.97 -18.50
N THR A 251 8.65 10.49 -19.55
CA THR A 251 9.18 11.86 -19.57
C THR A 251 8.12 12.88 -19.93
N ASP A 252 8.35 14.14 -19.58
CA ASP A 252 7.48 15.27 -19.95
C ASP A 252 7.25 15.35 -21.47
N ALA A 253 8.31 15.13 -22.25
CA ALA A 253 8.23 15.11 -23.72
C ALA A 253 7.33 13.99 -24.26
N MET A 254 7.34 12.81 -23.63
CA MET A 254 6.44 11.71 -24.00
C MET A 254 4.98 12.09 -23.73
N VAL A 255 4.70 12.72 -22.59
CA VAL A 255 3.34 13.17 -22.23
C VAL A 255 2.84 14.26 -23.19
N ALA A 256 3.71 15.17 -23.62
CA ALA A 256 3.37 16.19 -24.60
C ALA A 256 2.91 15.61 -25.94
N GLY A 257 3.40 14.41 -26.31
CA GLY A 257 3.03 13.66 -27.52
C GLY A 257 1.74 12.85 -27.41
N MET A 258 1.18 12.68 -26.21
CA MET A 258 -0.02 11.87 -26.00
C MET A 258 -1.29 12.53 -26.57
N LYS A 259 -2.32 11.72 -26.78
CA LYS A 259 -3.64 12.20 -27.21
C LYS A 259 -4.22 13.18 -26.18
N PRO A 260 -4.80 14.32 -26.61
CA PRO A 260 -5.45 15.24 -25.69
C PRO A 260 -6.55 14.57 -24.87
N GLY A 261 -6.58 14.85 -23.56
CA GLY A 261 -7.52 14.29 -22.60
C GLY A 261 -7.21 12.84 -22.19
N SER A 262 -6.01 12.33 -22.50
CA SER A 262 -5.52 11.06 -21.93
C SER A 262 -5.30 11.19 -20.42
N VAL A 263 -5.37 10.07 -19.72
CA VAL A 263 -5.23 10.01 -18.26
C VAL A 263 -4.02 9.16 -17.88
N LEU A 264 -3.22 9.65 -16.94
CA LEU A 264 -2.09 8.92 -16.37
C LEU A 264 -2.32 8.74 -14.88
N VAL A 265 -2.33 7.50 -14.40
CA VAL A 265 -2.49 7.16 -12.98
C VAL A 265 -1.18 6.63 -12.44
N ASP A 266 -0.59 7.34 -11.49
CA ASP A 266 0.69 6.97 -10.87
C ASP A 266 0.47 6.27 -9.53
N ILE A 267 0.44 4.92 -9.53
CA ILE A 267 0.31 4.12 -8.31
C ILE A 267 1.59 4.20 -7.45
N ALA A 268 2.73 4.48 -8.08
CA ALA A 268 4.03 4.55 -7.42
C ALA A 268 4.28 5.90 -6.72
N ILE A 269 3.28 6.77 -6.63
CA ILE A 269 3.43 8.14 -6.12
C ILE A 269 4.00 8.21 -4.70
N ASP A 270 3.66 7.25 -3.83
CA ASP A 270 4.19 7.14 -2.46
C ASP A 270 5.73 6.94 -2.44
N GLN A 271 6.32 6.54 -3.57
CA GLN A 271 7.77 6.39 -3.77
C GLN A 271 8.32 7.41 -4.79
N GLY A 272 7.68 8.57 -4.90
CA GLY A 272 8.08 9.66 -5.79
C GLY A 272 7.49 9.59 -7.20
N GLY A 273 6.76 8.54 -7.53
CA GLY A 273 6.10 8.36 -8.83
C GLY A 273 7.04 8.01 -9.99
N CYS A 274 6.52 7.34 -11.01
CA CYS A 274 7.29 6.92 -12.18
C CYS A 274 7.09 7.81 -13.43
N PHE A 275 6.34 8.90 -13.32
CA PHE A 275 6.22 9.92 -14.36
C PHE A 275 6.98 11.19 -13.97
N GLU A 276 7.60 11.87 -14.94
CA GLU A 276 8.12 13.23 -14.71
C GLU A 276 6.97 14.18 -14.38
N GLY A 277 7.22 15.12 -13.46
CA GLY A 277 6.19 16.04 -12.97
C GLY A 277 5.16 15.44 -12.01
N SER A 278 5.20 14.13 -11.72
CA SER A 278 4.34 13.54 -10.68
C SER A 278 4.61 14.17 -9.32
N HIS A 279 3.55 14.59 -8.65
CA HIS A 279 3.53 14.99 -7.25
C HIS A 279 2.27 14.45 -6.57
N ALA A 280 2.36 14.20 -5.27
CA ALA A 280 1.24 13.62 -4.53
C ALA A 280 0.04 14.57 -4.51
N THR A 281 -1.14 14.00 -4.79
CA THR A 281 -2.45 14.65 -4.68
C THR A 281 -3.29 13.99 -3.61
N THR A 282 -4.49 14.51 -3.36
CA THR A 282 -5.41 14.01 -2.34
C THR A 282 -6.72 13.52 -2.98
N HIS A 283 -7.51 12.78 -2.21
CA HIS A 283 -8.86 12.37 -2.68
C HIS A 283 -9.82 13.55 -2.89
N ALA A 284 -9.57 14.71 -2.25
CA ALA A 284 -10.38 15.91 -2.41
C ALA A 284 -10.04 16.68 -3.70
N ASP A 285 -8.76 16.65 -4.11
CA ASP A 285 -8.26 17.25 -5.34
C ASP A 285 -7.32 16.24 -6.02
N PRO A 286 -7.89 15.27 -6.77
CA PRO A 286 -7.15 14.07 -7.17
C PRO A 286 -6.31 14.22 -8.43
N THR A 287 -6.57 15.25 -9.26
CA THR A 287 -5.96 15.36 -10.59
C THR A 287 -5.38 16.74 -10.84
N PHE A 288 -4.37 16.79 -11.71
CA PHE A 288 -3.85 18.03 -12.27
C PHE A 288 -3.50 17.83 -13.73
N ALA A 289 -3.47 18.94 -14.48
CA ALA A 289 -3.15 18.91 -15.90
C ALA A 289 -1.63 18.95 -16.12
N VAL A 290 -1.14 18.09 -17.05
CA VAL A 290 0.21 18.13 -17.59
C VAL A 290 0.07 18.12 -19.10
N HIS A 291 0.48 19.20 -19.78
CA HIS A 291 0.17 19.45 -21.19
C HIS A 291 -1.34 19.30 -21.48
N ASN A 292 -1.70 18.39 -22.36
CA ASN A 292 -3.10 18.08 -22.69
C ASN A 292 -3.63 16.82 -22.02
N SER A 293 -2.93 16.30 -21.01
CA SER A 293 -3.29 15.08 -20.28
C SER A 293 -3.61 15.38 -18.82
N LEU A 294 -4.30 14.44 -18.15
CA LEU A 294 -4.61 14.51 -16.73
C LEU A 294 -3.76 13.50 -15.95
N TYR A 295 -3.10 13.97 -14.90
CA TYR A 295 -2.43 13.11 -13.92
C TYR A 295 -3.34 12.87 -12.73
N TYR A 296 -3.46 11.61 -12.31
CA TYR A 296 -4.05 11.18 -11.06
C TYR A 296 -2.95 10.59 -10.19
N CYS A 297 -2.57 11.28 -9.12
CA CYS A 297 -1.42 10.94 -8.27
C CYS A 297 -1.80 10.90 -6.79
N VAL A 298 -2.99 10.38 -6.47
CA VAL A 298 -3.47 10.32 -5.09
C VAL A 298 -2.65 9.34 -4.28
N ALA A 299 -1.98 9.86 -3.26
CA ALA A 299 -1.30 9.05 -2.27
C ALA A 299 -2.31 8.20 -1.48
N ASN A 300 -1.92 6.97 -1.11
CA ASN A 300 -2.79 6.06 -0.34
C ASN A 300 -4.11 5.72 -1.05
N MET A 301 -4.06 5.40 -2.35
CA MET A 301 -5.23 4.97 -3.11
C MET A 301 -6.10 3.92 -2.39
N PRO A 302 -5.55 2.88 -1.71
CA PRO A 302 -6.36 1.89 -1.00
C PRO A 302 -7.24 2.45 0.11
N GLY A 303 -6.90 3.63 0.66
CA GLY A 303 -7.71 4.35 1.66
C GLY A 303 -9.09 4.78 1.14
N ALA A 304 -9.27 4.91 -0.19
CA ALA A 304 -10.55 5.24 -0.80
C ALA A 304 -11.62 4.14 -0.72
N VAL A 305 -11.22 2.91 -0.45
CA VAL A 305 -12.11 1.74 -0.32
C VAL A 305 -11.84 1.00 0.99
N PRO A 306 -12.04 1.67 2.14
CA PRO A 306 -11.59 1.20 3.44
C PRO A 306 -12.21 -0.13 3.85
N GLU A 307 -13.47 -0.39 3.54
CA GLU A 307 -14.12 -1.67 3.79
C GLU A 307 -13.35 -2.83 3.15
N THR A 308 -13.13 -2.78 1.83
CA THR A 308 -12.36 -3.82 1.12
C THR A 308 -10.92 -3.90 1.62
N SER A 309 -10.27 -2.75 1.81
CA SER A 309 -8.86 -2.66 2.18
C SER A 309 -8.61 -3.17 3.59
N THR A 310 -9.51 -2.93 4.53
CA THR A 310 -9.43 -3.46 5.91
C THR A 310 -9.47 -4.99 5.90
N TRP A 311 -10.46 -5.58 5.24
CA TRP A 311 -10.54 -7.04 5.15
C TRP A 311 -9.33 -7.65 4.44
N ALA A 312 -8.90 -7.08 3.32
CA ALA A 312 -7.74 -7.57 2.57
C ALA A 312 -6.45 -7.51 3.40
N LEU A 313 -6.22 -6.39 4.10
CA LEU A 313 -5.05 -6.20 4.94
C LEU A 313 -5.08 -7.14 6.15
N THR A 314 -6.17 -7.15 6.91
CA THR A 314 -6.27 -7.90 8.15
C THR A 314 -6.21 -9.40 7.93
N ASN A 315 -6.76 -9.92 6.82
CA ASN A 315 -6.57 -11.33 6.44
C ASN A 315 -5.09 -11.70 6.25
N ALA A 316 -4.27 -10.78 5.75
CA ALA A 316 -2.84 -11.02 5.56
C ALA A 316 -2.04 -10.81 6.85
N THR A 317 -2.40 -9.82 7.68
CA THR A 317 -1.65 -9.48 8.90
C THR A 317 -1.99 -10.37 10.09
N LEU A 318 -3.21 -10.91 10.17
CA LEU A 318 -3.68 -11.70 11.30
C LEU A 318 -2.77 -12.88 11.69
N PRO A 319 -2.26 -13.71 10.76
CA PRO A 319 -1.35 -14.82 11.15
C PRO A 319 -0.08 -14.32 11.85
N TYR A 320 0.45 -13.18 11.43
CA TYR A 320 1.63 -12.56 12.04
C TYR A 320 1.29 -11.92 13.38
N ALA A 321 0.15 -11.20 13.47
CA ALA A 321 -0.32 -10.64 14.74
C ALA A 321 -0.55 -11.73 15.79
N VAL A 322 -1.12 -12.88 15.41
CA VAL A 322 -1.28 -14.04 16.25
C VAL A 322 0.08 -14.58 16.70
N ALA A 323 1.05 -14.72 15.79
CA ALA A 323 2.38 -15.21 16.16
C ALA A 323 3.09 -14.27 17.14
N LEU A 324 2.97 -12.95 16.94
CA LEU A 324 3.50 -11.93 17.84
C LEU A 324 2.83 -11.99 19.22
N ALA A 325 1.50 -12.18 19.24
CA ALA A 325 0.73 -12.25 20.47
C ALA A 325 1.00 -13.53 21.28
N ASP A 326 1.02 -14.70 20.61
CA ASP A 326 1.19 -16.01 21.26
C ASP A 326 2.59 -16.19 21.83
N LYS A 327 3.63 -15.78 21.07
CA LYS A 327 5.04 -16.11 21.37
C LYS A 327 5.82 -14.94 21.96
N GLY A 328 5.28 -13.71 21.86
CA GLY A 328 6.05 -12.50 22.01
C GLY A 328 6.94 -12.20 20.78
N TRP A 329 7.23 -10.94 20.53
CA TRP A 329 7.86 -10.50 19.29
C TRP A 329 9.23 -11.16 19.04
N LYS A 330 10.11 -11.29 20.06
CA LYS A 330 11.44 -11.88 19.86
C LYS A 330 11.36 -13.31 19.36
N GLN A 331 10.52 -14.15 19.99
CA GLN A 331 10.39 -15.56 19.59
C GLN A 331 9.67 -15.69 18.24
N ALA A 332 8.65 -14.86 17.97
CA ALA A 332 7.99 -14.86 16.68
C ALA A 332 8.95 -14.54 15.53
N LEU A 333 9.86 -13.56 15.74
CA LEU A 333 10.88 -13.20 14.75
C LEU A 333 11.97 -14.26 14.58
N ARG A 334 12.33 -14.97 15.66
CA ARG A 334 13.27 -16.12 15.57
C ARG A 334 12.69 -17.27 14.75
N ASP A 335 11.41 -17.51 14.90
CA ASP A 335 10.72 -18.62 14.23
C ASP A 335 10.40 -18.34 12.77
N ASP A 336 10.29 -17.07 12.38
CA ASP A 336 9.91 -16.62 11.02
C ASP A 336 10.91 -15.60 10.48
N ALA A 337 11.79 -16.06 9.60
CA ALA A 337 12.79 -15.24 8.95
C ALA A 337 12.19 -14.13 8.03
N ALA A 338 10.97 -14.33 7.53
CA ALA A 338 10.28 -13.29 6.76
C ALA A 338 9.79 -12.18 7.70
N LEU A 339 9.18 -12.55 8.83
CA LEU A 339 8.74 -11.59 9.85
C LEU A 339 9.93 -10.86 10.48
N ALA A 340 11.08 -11.52 10.65
CA ALA A 340 12.29 -10.91 11.19
C ALA A 340 12.77 -9.71 10.35
N LYS A 341 12.59 -9.74 9.04
CA LYS A 341 12.87 -8.59 8.15
C LYS A 341 11.93 -7.41 8.39
N GLY A 342 10.79 -7.65 9.04
CA GLY A 342 9.85 -6.62 9.46
C GLY A 342 10.40 -5.71 10.56
N LEU A 343 11.38 -6.13 11.35
CA LEU A 343 11.92 -5.33 12.44
C LEU A 343 12.60 -4.07 11.90
N ASN A 344 12.08 -2.90 12.25
CA ASN A 344 12.59 -1.62 11.76
C ASN A 344 13.31 -0.81 12.86
N THR A 345 12.78 -0.83 14.08
CA THR A 345 13.43 -0.23 15.25
C THR A 345 13.36 -1.18 16.45
N CYS A 346 14.39 -1.15 17.29
CA CYS A 346 14.42 -1.83 18.58
C CYS A 346 15.25 -0.99 19.53
N ASP A 347 14.70 -0.66 20.70
CA ASP A 347 15.26 0.33 21.59
C ASP A 347 15.53 1.65 20.85
N ASP A 348 16.74 2.21 20.95
CA ASP A 348 17.18 3.43 20.28
C ASP A 348 17.94 3.14 18.96
N GLN A 349 17.74 1.98 18.33
CA GLN A 349 18.48 1.53 17.16
C GLN A 349 17.58 1.24 15.96
N ILE A 350 18.09 1.57 14.76
CA ILE A 350 17.49 1.16 13.49
C ILE A 350 18.01 -0.24 13.13
N THR A 351 17.09 -1.13 12.75
CA THR A 351 17.41 -2.52 12.42
C THR A 351 17.11 -2.89 10.95
N CYS A 352 16.48 -1.98 10.20
CA CYS A 352 16.20 -2.15 8.77
C CYS A 352 17.26 -1.43 7.94
N ALA A 353 17.98 -2.16 7.07
CA ALA A 353 19.07 -1.63 6.26
C ALA A 353 18.62 -0.48 5.34
N GLY A 354 17.47 -0.63 4.65
CA GLY A 354 16.96 0.42 3.76
C GLY A 354 16.60 1.72 4.49
N VAL A 355 16.12 1.62 5.73
CA VAL A 355 15.83 2.79 6.58
C VAL A 355 17.13 3.44 7.03
N ALA A 356 18.10 2.66 7.50
CA ALA A 356 19.39 3.14 7.94
C ALA A 356 20.14 3.89 6.81
N GLU A 357 20.13 3.32 5.60
CA GLU A 357 20.72 3.93 4.41
C GLU A 357 20.01 5.25 4.03
N ALA A 358 18.67 5.23 3.93
CA ALA A 358 17.90 6.40 3.53
C ALA A 358 18.06 7.59 4.51
N LEU A 359 18.15 7.31 5.82
CA LEU A 359 18.30 8.33 6.86
C LEU A 359 19.76 8.61 7.22
N ASN A 360 20.71 7.95 6.55
CA ASN A 360 22.16 8.07 6.86
C ASN A 360 22.47 7.84 8.35
N ARG A 361 21.94 6.75 8.93
CA ARG A 361 22.05 6.39 10.35
C ARG A 361 22.70 5.02 10.54
N PRO A 362 23.27 4.74 11.73
CA PRO A 362 23.82 3.43 12.06
C PRO A 362 22.76 2.32 11.95
N LEU A 363 23.19 1.13 11.50
CA LEU A 363 22.39 -0.07 11.42
C LEU A 363 22.80 -1.04 12.54
N LEU A 364 21.84 -1.50 13.34
CA LEU A 364 22.00 -2.68 14.19
C LEU A 364 21.44 -3.90 13.47
N ALA A 365 22.24 -4.94 13.27
CA ALA A 365 21.77 -6.15 12.62
C ALA A 365 20.65 -6.82 13.44
N THR A 366 19.54 -7.17 12.79
CA THR A 366 18.41 -7.90 13.43
C THR A 366 18.88 -9.17 14.14
N SER A 367 19.89 -9.88 13.61
CA SER A 367 20.46 -11.06 14.25
C SER A 367 21.10 -10.77 15.61
N ALA A 368 21.65 -9.58 15.82
CA ALA A 368 22.20 -9.18 17.12
C ALA A 368 21.09 -8.88 18.15
N VAL A 369 19.93 -8.40 17.71
CA VAL A 369 18.76 -8.16 18.57
C VAL A 369 18.11 -9.49 18.99
N LEU A 370 18.15 -10.47 18.09
CA LEU A 370 17.50 -11.78 18.29
C LEU A 370 18.44 -12.84 18.91
N ALA A 371 19.70 -12.55 19.06
CA ALA A 371 20.63 -13.46 19.77
C ALA A 371 20.26 -13.54 21.25
#